data_e4c2da70d664fdb6e85c2487da5bbf21
#
_entry.id   e4c2da70d664fdb6e85c2487da5bbf21
#
_cell.length_a   1.000
_cell.length_b   1.000
_cell.length_c   1.000
_cell.angle_alpha   90.00
_cell.angle_beta   90.00
_cell.angle_gamma   90.00
#
_symmetry.space_group_name_H-M   'P 1'
#
loop_
_entity.id
_entity.type
_entity.pdbx_description
1 polymer ?
#
loop_
_entity_poly.entity_id
_entity_poly.type
_entity_poly.pdbx_seq_one_letter_code
_entity_poly.pdbx_strand_id
1 'polypeptide(L)'
;MRVGTKSILFGVHNFVIHTAFIALAWRRLYGFPRDPRLWLAFLLHDAGYFGKRLMEGREGETHVELGARIMGRLFGAEWADFCRRHSRYYARSHGLRISRLCVADKLAFVLSPSWVYLPLARASGELWEYIDRSKDRQAGNEYFTAAEWSQVNSKDPREWLKGLQSFTYRWVLKNRFADEPDLRAHRGHAGFVDRRRYGPMRLLPKKQ
;
A
#
# COMPACT_ATOMS: atom_id res chain seq x y z
N MET A 1 23.43 7.92 -2.53
CA MET A 1 22.50 6.74 -2.53
C MET A 1 21.21 7.16 -3.20
N ARG A 2 20.58 6.30 -4.03
CA ARG A 2 19.33 6.59 -4.76
C ARG A 2 18.13 6.63 -3.81
N VAL A 3 17.09 7.39 -4.15
CA VAL A 3 15.91 7.58 -3.29
C VAL A 3 15.27 6.25 -2.92
N GLY A 4 15.01 5.37 -3.88
CA GLY A 4 14.41 4.06 -3.62
C GLY A 4 15.24 3.18 -2.67
N THR A 5 16.58 3.21 -2.79
CA THR A 5 17.45 2.49 -1.83
C THR A 5 17.33 3.08 -0.42
N LYS A 6 17.29 4.41 -0.31
CA LYS A 6 17.11 5.07 0.99
C LYS A 6 15.73 4.75 1.57
N SER A 7 14.69 4.75 0.72
CA SER A 7 13.33 4.42 1.11
C SER A 7 13.25 3.03 1.76
N ILE A 8 13.83 2.02 1.12
CA ILE A 8 13.85 0.63 1.60
C ILE A 8 14.67 0.45 2.88
N LEU A 9 15.77 1.20 3.04
CA LEU A 9 16.65 1.03 4.19
C LEU A 9 16.15 1.79 5.43
N PHE A 10 15.75 3.05 5.26
CA PHE A 10 15.38 3.94 6.36
C PHE A 10 14.27 4.95 6.04
N GLY A 11 13.63 4.86 4.88
CA GLY A 11 12.48 5.67 4.48
C GLY A 11 11.15 5.03 4.82
N VAL A 12 10.09 5.46 4.14
CA VAL A 12 8.72 5.02 4.44
C VAL A 12 8.43 3.59 4.01
N HIS A 13 9.22 3.03 3.07
CA HIS A 13 9.11 1.64 2.62
C HIS A 13 10.14 0.71 3.29
N ASN A 14 10.72 1.14 4.43
CA ASN A 14 11.72 0.29 5.09
C ASN A 14 11.14 -1.05 5.54
N PHE A 15 11.95 -2.08 5.43
CA PHE A 15 11.56 -3.47 5.64
C PHE A 15 10.90 -3.76 6.99
N VAL A 16 11.24 -3.03 8.04
CA VAL A 16 10.74 -3.31 9.39
C VAL A 16 9.44 -2.58 9.67
N ILE A 17 9.48 -1.24 9.59
CA ILE A 17 8.35 -0.39 10.00
C ILE A 17 7.19 -0.57 9.03
N HIS A 18 7.46 -0.54 7.71
CA HIS A 18 6.42 -0.68 6.71
C HIS A 18 5.77 -2.07 6.76
N THR A 19 6.56 -3.14 6.85
CA THR A 19 6.04 -4.50 7.02
C THR A 19 5.16 -4.63 8.26
N ALA A 20 5.56 -4.02 9.39
CA ALA A 20 4.75 -4.02 10.61
C ALA A 20 3.40 -3.31 10.42
N PHE A 21 3.39 -2.17 9.74
CA PHE A 21 2.14 -1.47 9.42
C PHE A 21 1.26 -2.25 8.44
N ILE A 22 1.85 -2.95 7.45
CA ILE A 22 1.09 -3.85 6.55
C ILE A 22 0.47 -5.00 7.33
N ALA A 23 1.22 -5.65 8.21
CA ALA A 23 0.70 -6.73 9.04
C ALA A 23 -0.45 -6.26 9.95
N LEU A 24 -0.33 -5.06 10.54
CA LEU A 24 -1.39 -4.42 11.30
C LEU A 24 -2.62 -4.11 10.44
N ALA A 25 -2.41 -3.56 9.25
CA ALA A 25 -3.47 -3.26 8.28
C ALA A 25 -4.17 -4.54 7.81
N TRP A 26 -3.41 -5.55 7.46
CA TRP A 26 -3.93 -6.86 7.09
C TRP A 26 -4.79 -7.47 8.20
N ARG A 27 -4.27 -7.44 9.44
CA ARG A 27 -5.02 -7.94 10.61
C ARG A 27 -6.36 -7.23 10.78
N ARG A 28 -6.41 -5.91 10.54
CA ARG A 28 -7.65 -5.12 10.64
C ARG A 28 -8.65 -5.42 9.51
N LEU A 29 -8.15 -5.70 8.31
CA LEU A 29 -8.98 -5.95 7.12
C LEU A 29 -9.43 -7.40 7.03
N TYR A 30 -8.52 -8.35 7.28
CA TYR A 30 -8.69 -9.76 6.92
C TYR A 30 -8.43 -10.74 8.05
N GLY A 31 -8.11 -10.26 9.26
CA GLY A 31 -7.73 -11.08 10.38
C GLY A 31 -6.22 -11.38 10.42
N PHE A 32 -5.78 -12.17 11.39
CA PHE A 32 -4.36 -12.46 11.58
C PHE A 32 -3.75 -13.18 10.36
N PRO A 33 -2.59 -12.74 9.83
CA PRO A 33 -1.95 -13.37 8.69
C PRO A 33 -1.26 -14.68 9.11
N ARG A 34 -2.02 -15.77 9.12
CA ARG A 34 -1.53 -17.09 9.58
C ARG A 34 -0.62 -17.80 8.59
N ASP A 35 -0.74 -17.45 7.30
CA ASP A 35 0.10 -18.02 6.25
C ASP A 35 1.49 -17.35 6.27
N PRO A 36 2.59 -18.08 6.49
CA PRO A 36 3.94 -17.51 6.52
C PRO A 36 4.34 -16.84 5.20
N ARG A 37 3.77 -17.27 4.07
CA ARG A 37 4.03 -16.68 2.76
C ARG A 37 3.54 -15.23 2.69
N LEU A 38 2.48 -14.87 3.44
CA LEU A 38 2.02 -13.48 3.55
C LEU A 38 3.09 -12.58 4.17
N TRP A 39 3.77 -13.04 5.22
CA TRP A 39 4.83 -12.27 5.87
C TRP A 39 5.99 -12.01 4.92
N LEU A 40 6.36 -13.02 4.11
CA LEU A 40 7.37 -12.83 3.09
C LEU A 40 6.90 -11.89 1.98
N ALA A 41 5.63 -11.96 1.57
CA ALA A 41 5.05 -11.02 0.61
C ALA A 41 5.03 -9.58 1.17
N PHE A 42 4.67 -9.39 2.44
CA PHE A 42 4.71 -8.07 3.10
C PHE A 42 6.12 -7.48 3.14
N LEU A 43 7.13 -8.32 3.30
CA LEU A 43 8.53 -7.90 3.31
C LEU A 43 9.05 -7.54 1.91
N LEU A 44 8.66 -8.33 0.90
CA LEU A 44 9.31 -8.30 -0.41
C LEU A 44 8.57 -7.49 -1.47
N HIS A 45 7.29 -7.12 -1.27
CA HIS A 45 6.49 -6.51 -2.34
C HIS A 45 7.11 -5.23 -2.90
N ASP A 46 7.74 -4.42 -2.04
CA ASP A 46 8.41 -3.17 -2.38
C ASP A 46 9.93 -3.28 -2.57
N ALA A 47 10.50 -4.48 -2.43
CA ALA A 47 11.96 -4.70 -2.55
C ALA A 47 12.54 -4.19 -3.88
N GLY A 48 11.72 -4.13 -4.92
CA GLY A 48 12.12 -3.62 -6.23
C GLY A 48 12.38 -2.11 -6.30
N TYR A 49 12.10 -1.36 -5.25
CA TYR A 49 12.56 0.03 -5.15
C TYR A 49 14.08 0.13 -4.94
N PHE A 50 14.73 -0.94 -4.52
CA PHE A 50 16.18 -0.94 -4.38
C PHE A 50 16.87 -0.55 -5.71
N GLY A 51 17.73 0.46 -5.66
CA GLY A 51 18.43 0.98 -6.84
C GLY A 51 17.64 1.97 -7.70
N LYS A 52 16.39 2.26 -7.43
CA LYS A 52 15.59 3.23 -8.17
C LYS A 52 15.94 4.67 -7.81
N ARG A 53 15.89 5.55 -8.81
CA ARG A 53 16.11 6.99 -8.62
C ARG A 53 14.85 7.69 -8.15
N LEU A 54 13.70 7.26 -8.67
CA LEU A 54 12.37 7.80 -8.39
C LEU A 54 11.46 6.72 -7.86
N MET A 55 10.56 7.10 -6.97
CA MET A 55 9.54 6.22 -6.40
C MET A 55 8.30 6.13 -7.30
N GLU A 56 8.05 7.17 -8.08
CA GLU A 56 6.89 7.32 -8.95
C GLU A 56 7.29 7.28 -10.44
N GLY A 57 6.28 7.23 -11.32
CA GLY A 57 6.47 7.21 -12.77
C GLY A 57 6.96 5.87 -13.29
N ARG A 58 7.40 5.83 -14.55
CA ARG A 58 7.75 4.58 -15.25
C ARG A 58 8.80 3.74 -14.50
N GLU A 59 9.81 4.40 -13.92
CA GLU A 59 10.87 3.71 -13.18
C GLU A 59 10.32 3.13 -11.87
N GLY A 60 9.57 3.93 -11.11
CA GLY A 60 8.98 3.52 -9.83
C GLY A 60 8.03 2.34 -10.00
N GLU A 61 7.15 2.38 -10.99
CA GLU A 61 6.10 1.37 -11.19
C GLU A 61 6.63 -0.06 -11.46
N THR A 62 7.90 -0.21 -11.85
CA THR A 62 8.51 -1.54 -12.02
C THR A 62 9.00 -2.16 -10.69
N HIS A 63 8.79 -1.49 -9.55
CA HIS A 63 9.19 -2.02 -8.23
C HIS A 63 8.55 -3.37 -7.88
N VAL A 64 7.38 -3.63 -8.41
CA VAL A 64 6.63 -4.88 -8.17
C VAL A 64 7.36 -6.15 -8.62
N GLU A 65 8.27 -6.04 -9.59
CA GLU A 65 8.83 -7.20 -10.30
C GLU A 65 9.82 -8.01 -9.46
N LEU A 66 10.61 -7.37 -8.59
CA LEU A 66 11.59 -8.12 -7.79
C LEU A 66 10.90 -9.03 -6.78
N GLY A 67 9.99 -8.48 -5.98
CA GLY A 67 9.20 -9.25 -5.02
C GLY A 67 8.37 -10.35 -5.69
N ALA A 68 7.70 -10.01 -6.79
CA ALA A 68 6.92 -10.97 -7.56
C ALA A 68 7.77 -12.13 -8.10
N ARG A 69 8.96 -11.85 -8.62
CA ARG A 69 9.87 -12.88 -9.13
C ARG A 69 10.32 -13.83 -8.01
N ILE A 70 10.66 -13.30 -6.86
CA ILE A 70 11.08 -14.12 -5.70
C ILE A 70 9.89 -14.97 -5.24
N MET A 71 8.73 -14.36 -5.00
CA MET A 71 7.54 -15.08 -4.55
C MET A 71 7.07 -16.12 -5.57
N GLY A 72 7.16 -15.81 -6.86
CA GLY A 72 6.82 -16.75 -7.92
C GLY A 72 7.74 -17.98 -7.99
N ARG A 73 9.04 -17.78 -7.76
CA ARG A 73 10.00 -18.90 -7.71
C ARG A 73 9.80 -19.81 -6.52
N LEU A 74 9.41 -19.24 -5.38
CA LEU A 74 9.24 -19.98 -4.13
C LEU A 74 7.86 -20.64 -4.02
N PHE A 75 6.81 -20.00 -4.52
CA PHE A 75 5.43 -20.39 -4.22
C PHE A 75 4.51 -20.44 -5.45
N GLY A 76 5.04 -20.19 -6.64
CA GLY A 76 4.29 -20.28 -7.90
C GLY A 76 3.69 -18.97 -8.40
N ALA A 77 3.08 -19.03 -9.59
CA ALA A 77 2.61 -17.85 -10.35
C ALA A 77 1.58 -17.01 -9.60
N GLU A 78 0.69 -17.65 -8.82
CA GLU A 78 -0.34 -16.97 -8.04
C GLU A 78 0.26 -15.97 -7.03
N TRP A 79 1.38 -16.34 -6.39
CA TRP A 79 2.09 -15.49 -5.46
C TRP A 79 2.87 -14.38 -6.16
N ALA A 80 3.35 -14.63 -7.37
CA ALA A 80 3.92 -13.57 -8.20
C ALA A 80 2.85 -12.53 -8.53
N ASP A 81 1.69 -12.95 -8.99
CA ASP A 81 0.57 -12.07 -9.31
C ASP A 81 0.02 -11.35 -8.08
N PHE A 82 -0.06 -12.03 -6.95
CA PHE A 82 -0.42 -11.40 -5.67
C PHE A 82 0.46 -10.20 -5.36
N CYS A 83 1.80 -10.35 -5.53
CA CYS A 83 2.73 -9.25 -5.34
C CYS A 83 2.61 -8.19 -6.44
N ARG A 84 2.54 -8.54 -7.74
CA ARG A 84 2.40 -7.54 -8.81
C ARG A 84 1.16 -6.68 -8.65
N ARG A 85 0.03 -7.30 -8.32
CA ARG A 85 -1.26 -6.63 -8.19
C ARG A 85 -1.40 -5.80 -6.92
N HIS A 86 -0.34 -5.67 -6.09
CA HIS A 86 -0.34 -4.65 -5.05
C HIS A 86 -0.19 -3.23 -5.64
N SER A 87 0.45 -3.06 -6.81
CA SER A 87 0.42 -1.81 -7.55
C SER A 87 -0.91 -1.62 -8.27
N ARG A 88 -1.58 -0.51 -7.98
CA ARG A 88 -2.80 -0.10 -8.70
C ARG A 88 -2.52 0.19 -10.17
N TYR A 89 -1.33 0.70 -10.47
CA TYR A 89 -0.89 0.96 -11.84
C TYR A 89 -0.75 -0.36 -12.61
N TYR A 90 -0.02 -1.33 -12.06
CA TYR A 90 0.13 -2.64 -12.69
C TYR A 90 -1.22 -3.31 -12.93
N ALA A 91 -2.08 -3.39 -11.92
CA ALA A 91 -3.39 -4.00 -12.06
C ALA A 91 -4.23 -3.33 -13.15
N ARG A 92 -4.27 -1.98 -13.19
CA ARG A 92 -5.01 -1.22 -14.21
C ARG A 92 -4.46 -1.43 -15.62
N SER A 93 -3.14 -1.36 -15.79
CA SER A 93 -2.49 -1.49 -17.12
C SER A 93 -2.66 -2.87 -17.74
N HIS A 94 -2.95 -3.90 -16.92
CA HIS A 94 -3.17 -5.27 -17.37
C HIS A 94 -4.65 -5.71 -17.32
N GLY A 95 -5.58 -4.79 -17.02
CA GLY A 95 -7.00 -5.11 -16.88
C GLY A 95 -7.31 -6.07 -15.72
N LEU A 96 -6.45 -6.11 -14.69
CA LEU A 96 -6.55 -7.00 -13.55
C LEU A 96 -7.16 -6.30 -12.33
N ARG A 97 -7.73 -7.09 -11.43
CA ARG A 97 -8.13 -6.60 -10.10
C ARG A 97 -6.90 -6.45 -9.21
N ILE A 98 -6.95 -5.46 -8.32
CA ILE A 98 -5.93 -5.30 -7.28
C ILE A 98 -5.94 -6.47 -6.30
N SER A 99 -4.80 -6.79 -5.70
CA SER A 99 -4.71 -7.80 -4.65
C SER A 99 -5.11 -7.25 -3.28
N ARG A 100 -5.41 -8.14 -2.33
CA ARG A 100 -5.61 -7.75 -0.91
C ARG A 100 -4.37 -7.08 -0.32
N LEU A 101 -3.19 -7.42 -0.81
CA LEU A 101 -1.94 -6.77 -0.42
C LEU A 101 -1.97 -5.27 -0.79
N CYS A 102 -2.50 -4.91 -1.96
CA CYS A 102 -2.69 -3.51 -2.34
C CYS A 102 -3.53 -2.74 -1.31
N VAL A 103 -4.64 -3.33 -0.87
CA VAL A 103 -5.53 -2.68 0.10
C VAL A 103 -4.88 -2.57 1.47
N ALA A 104 -4.15 -3.62 1.90
CA ALA A 104 -3.43 -3.61 3.16
C ALA A 104 -2.28 -2.59 3.15
N ASP A 105 -1.53 -2.49 2.06
CA ASP A 105 -0.48 -1.48 1.86
C ASP A 105 -1.05 -0.05 1.96
N LYS A 106 -2.17 0.23 1.28
CA LYS A 106 -2.81 1.54 1.36
C LYS A 106 -3.36 1.85 2.76
N LEU A 107 -3.88 0.84 3.47
CA LEU A 107 -4.27 1.04 4.87
C LEU A 107 -3.04 1.21 5.77
N ALA A 108 -1.91 0.55 5.50
CA ALA A 108 -0.67 0.76 6.23
C ALA A 108 -0.21 2.22 6.17
N PHE A 109 -0.27 2.85 4.99
CA PHE A 109 -0.02 4.28 4.83
C PHE A 109 -0.96 5.13 5.70
N VAL A 110 -2.27 4.82 5.72
CA VAL A 110 -3.25 5.53 6.55
C VAL A 110 -2.95 5.39 8.05
N LEU A 111 -2.50 4.21 8.47
CA LEU A 111 -2.19 3.91 9.87
C LEU A 111 -0.86 4.49 10.34
N SER A 112 0.01 4.90 9.42
CA SER A 112 1.31 5.48 9.74
C SER A 112 1.14 6.87 10.33
N PRO A 113 1.50 7.11 11.62
CA PRO A 113 1.37 8.44 12.23
C PRO A 113 2.31 9.45 11.55
N SER A 114 1.88 10.71 11.50
CA SER A 114 2.67 11.78 10.87
C SER A 114 4.08 11.94 11.47
N TRP A 115 4.22 11.70 12.78
CA TRP A 115 5.52 11.77 13.48
C TRP A 115 6.47 10.61 13.13
N VAL A 116 5.95 9.52 12.54
CA VAL A 116 6.76 8.43 11.94
C VAL A 116 6.97 8.70 10.45
N TYR A 117 5.89 8.91 9.70
CA TYR A 117 5.92 8.99 8.25
C TYR A 117 6.78 10.16 7.73
N LEU A 118 6.54 11.38 8.25
CA LEU A 118 7.20 12.58 7.72
C LEU A 118 8.72 12.58 7.93
N PRO A 119 9.28 12.19 9.11
CA PRO A 119 10.73 12.09 9.26
C PRO A 119 11.36 11.06 8.32
N LEU A 120 10.74 9.89 8.14
CA LEU A 120 11.23 8.84 7.24
C LEU A 120 11.19 9.30 5.78
N ALA A 121 10.08 9.91 5.33
CA ALA A 121 9.93 10.43 3.99
C ALA A 121 10.92 11.58 3.68
N ARG A 122 11.24 12.42 4.68
CA ARG A 122 12.27 13.47 4.54
C ARG A 122 13.67 12.88 4.44
N ALA A 123 14.00 11.92 5.31
CA ALA A 123 15.32 11.31 5.35
C ALA A 123 15.68 10.61 4.04
N SER A 124 14.72 9.93 3.42
CA SER A 124 14.91 9.26 2.13
C SER A 124 14.88 10.20 0.92
N GLY A 125 14.23 11.39 1.07
CA GLY A 125 13.98 12.34 -0.02
C GLY A 125 12.66 12.14 -0.76
N GLU A 126 11.86 11.15 -0.38
CA GLU A 126 10.57 10.82 -1.01
C GLU A 126 9.51 11.92 -0.82
N LEU A 127 9.56 12.66 0.29
CA LEU A 127 8.50 13.60 0.67
C LEU A 127 8.23 14.62 -0.44
N TRP A 128 9.27 15.20 -0.98
CA TRP A 128 9.13 16.25 -2.00
C TRP A 128 8.65 15.69 -3.34
N GLU A 129 9.12 14.51 -3.72
CA GLU A 129 8.63 13.80 -4.89
C GLU A 129 7.11 13.55 -4.79
N TYR A 130 6.63 13.11 -3.64
CA TYR A 130 5.20 12.83 -3.42
C TYR A 130 4.35 14.11 -3.37
N ILE A 131 4.85 15.18 -2.75
CA ILE A 131 4.17 16.47 -2.72
C ILE A 131 4.04 17.04 -4.12
N ASP A 132 5.12 17.04 -4.90
CA ASP A 132 5.10 17.59 -6.27
C ASP A 132 4.19 16.75 -7.18
N ARG A 133 4.27 15.42 -7.12
CA ARG A 133 3.39 14.53 -7.87
C ARG A 133 1.92 14.66 -7.50
N SER A 134 1.60 14.97 -6.26
CA SER A 134 0.21 15.18 -5.87
C SER A 134 -0.38 16.46 -6.46
N LYS A 135 0.42 17.48 -6.72
CA LYS A 135 0.02 18.72 -7.40
C LYS A 135 -0.18 18.54 -8.91
N ASP A 136 0.67 17.72 -9.54
CA ASP A 136 0.55 17.41 -10.97
C ASP A 136 -0.73 16.62 -11.31
N ARG A 137 -1.36 16.01 -10.32
CA ARG A 137 -2.64 15.29 -10.48
C ARG A 137 -3.85 16.24 -10.55
N GLN A 138 -3.76 17.34 -11.29
CA GLN A 138 -4.90 18.26 -11.49
C GLN A 138 -6.16 17.57 -12.03
N ALA A 139 -6.00 16.47 -12.79
CA ALA A 139 -7.10 15.59 -13.18
C ALA A 139 -7.72 14.80 -12.01
N GLY A 140 -7.12 14.82 -10.82
CA GLY A 140 -7.56 14.10 -9.63
C GLY A 140 -8.57 14.83 -8.75
N ASN A 141 -8.95 16.05 -9.10
CA ASN A 141 -9.90 16.86 -8.33
C ASN A 141 -11.28 16.18 -8.16
N GLU A 142 -11.69 15.36 -9.13
CA GLU A 142 -12.95 14.60 -9.07
C GLU A 142 -12.98 13.53 -7.98
N TYR A 143 -11.82 13.10 -7.46
CA TYR A 143 -11.70 12.01 -6.49
C TYR A 143 -11.57 12.50 -5.04
N PHE A 144 -11.13 13.74 -4.85
CA PHE A 144 -10.96 14.35 -3.53
C PHE A 144 -12.22 15.12 -3.12
N THR A 145 -12.57 15.10 -1.84
CA THR A 145 -13.50 16.09 -1.28
C THR A 145 -12.85 17.47 -1.29
N ALA A 146 -13.63 18.54 -1.20
CA ALA A 146 -13.10 19.91 -1.13
C ALA A 146 -12.11 20.09 0.03
N ALA A 147 -12.39 19.49 1.19
CA ALA A 147 -11.51 19.54 2.35
C ALA A 147 -10.18 18.78 2.10
N GLU A 148 -10.24 17.57 1.55
CA GLU A 148 -9.05 16.80 1.19
C GLU A 148 -8.20 17.52 0.15
N TRP A 149 -8.84 18.13 -0.86
CA TRP A 149 -8.16 18.90 -1.89
C TRP A 149 -7.42 20.11 -1.33
N SER A 150 -8.08 20.85 -0.44
CA SER A 150 -7.44 21.97 0.27
C SER A 150 -6.21 21.52 1.08
N GLN A 151 -6.33 20.39 1.77
CA GLN A 151 -5.23 19.83 2.56
C GLN A 151 -4.07 19.34 1.69
N VAL A 152 -4.35 18.62 0.61
CA VAL A 152 -3.33 18.09 -0.32
C VAL A 152 -2.55 19.22 -1.00
N ASN A 153 -3.18 20.37 -1.22
CA ASN A 153 -2.53 21.55 -1.79
C ASN A 153 -1.85 22.45 -0.75
N SER A 154 -1.92 22.08 0.55
CA SER A 154 -1.25 22.83 1.61
C SER A 154 0.27 22.81 1.45
N LYS A 155 0.91 23.91 1.86
CA LYS A 155 2.38 23.99 2.00
C LYS A 155 2.90 23.23 3.23
N ASP A 156 2.02 22.98 4.22
CA ASP A 156 2.37 22.19 5.41
C ASP A 156 2.33 20.70 5.07
N PRO A 157 3.47 19.98 5.17
CA PRO A 157 3.51 18.54 4.95
C PRO A 157 2.57 17.73 5.84
N ARG A 158 2.20 18.24 7.02
CA ARG A 158 1.25 17.54 7.92
C ARG A 158 -0.17 17.61 7.37
N GLU A 159 -0.61 18.78 6.90
CA GLU A 159 -1.92 18.93 6.28
C GLU A 159 -1.98 18.17 4.95
N TRP A 160 -0.92 18.25 4.13
CA TRP A 160 -0.79 17.44 2.93
C TRP A 160 -0.96 15.94 3.21
N LEU A 161 -0.23 15.41 4.21
CA LEU A 161 -0.31 13.99 4.58
C LEU A 161 -1.72 13.62 5.07
N LYS A 162 -2.35 14.47 5.89
CA LYS A 162 -3.70 14.27 6.41
C LYS A 162 -4.74 14.18 5.28
N GLY A 163 -4.65 15.07 4.29
CA GLY A 163 -5.52 15.04 3.11
C GLY A 163 -5.37 13.75 2.32
N LEU A 164 -4.13 13.31 2.06
CA LEU A 164 -3.87 12.05 1.36
C LEU A 164 -4.32 10.82 2.17
N GLN A 165 -4.10 10.81 3.47
CA GLN A 165 -4.55 9.70 4.33
C GLN A 165 -6.08 9.63 4.39
N SER A 166 -6.78 10.76 4.46
CA SER A 166 -8.25 10.80 4.42
C SER A 166 -8.78 10.21 3.10
N PHE A 167 -8.28 10.69 1.97
CA PHE A 167 -8.62 10.16 0.65
C PHE A 167 -8.33 8.66 0.54
N THR A 168 -7.13 8.23 0.95
CA THR A 168 -6.71 6.84 0.88
C THR A 168 -7.59 5.95 1.76
N TYR A 169 -7.99 6.44 2.94
CA TYR A 169 -8.90 5.70 3.82
C TYR A 169 -10.26 5.46 3.18
N ARG A 170 -10.86 6.48 2.55
CA ARG A 170 -12.12 6.30 1.80
C ARG A 170 -11.96 5.30 0.66
N TRP A 171 -10.82 5.35 -0.05
CA TRP A 171 -10.51 4.39 -1.09
C TRP A 171 -10.41 2.96 -0.55
N VAL A 172 -9.72 2.76 0.59
CA VAL A 172 -9.61 1.46 1.29
C VAL A 172 -10.99 0.93 1.64
N LEU A 173 -11.88 1.74 2.22
CA LEU A 173 -13.23 1.32 2.58
C LEU A 173 -14.03 0.82 1.37
N LYS A 174 -13.86 1.47 0.22
CA LYS A 174 -14.51 1.07 -1.04
C LYS A 174 -13.96 -0.23 -1.61
N ASN A 175 -12.66 -0.49 -1.43
CA ASN A 175 -11.94 -1.60 -2.07
C ASN A 175 -11.58 -2.76 -1.12
N ARG A 176 -11.99 -2.71 0.15
CA ARG A 176 -11.60 -3.70 1.17
C ARG A 176 -12.03 -5.15 0.88
N PHE A 177 -12.98 -5.33 -0.02
CA PHE A 177 -13.45 -6.63 -0.49
C PHE A 177 -12.95 -6.95 -1.90
N ALA A 178 -11.78 -6.41 -2.30
CA ALA A 178 -11.15 -6.80 -3.54
C ALA A 178 -11.07 -8.33 -3.62
N ASP A 179 -11.73 -8.89 -4.64
CA ASP A 179 -11.76 -10.35 -4.83
C ASP A 179 -10.37 -10.79 -5.28
N GLU A 180 -9.75 -11.64 -4.47
CA GLU A 180 -8.59 -12.41 -4.88
C GLU A 180 -9.03 -13.76 -5.42
N PRO A 181 -8.29 -14.33 -6.37
CA PRO A 181 -8.35 -15.77 -6.56
C PRO A 181 -8.05 -16.40 -5.20
N ASP A 182 -8.87 -17.36 -4.81
CA ASP A 182 -8.78 -17.98 -3.48
C ASP A 182 -7.44 -18.71 -3.35
N LEU A 183 -6.47 -18.06 -2.71
CA LEU A 183 -5.17 -18.67 -2.40
C LEU A 183 -5.32 -19.92 -1.50
N ARG A 184 -6.55 -20.22 -1.04
CA ARG A 184 -6.90 -21.42 -0.28
C ARG A 184 -7.33 -22.58 -1.18
N ALA A 185 -7.55 -22.36 -2.48
CA ALA A 185 -8.04 -23.41 -3.40
C ALA A 185 -7.09 -24.62 -3.51
N HIS A 186 -5.82 -24.49 -3.10
CA HIS A 186 -4.90 -25.63 -3.00
C HIS A 186 -5.07 -26.53 -1.78
N ARG A 187 -6.00 -26.23 -0.88
CA ARG A 187 -6.43 -27.13 0.19
C ARG A 187 -7.93 -27.41 0.07
N GLY A 188 -8.34 -28.14 -0.94
CA GLY A 188 -9.57 -28.88 -1.12
C GLY A 188 -10.79 -28.60 -0.24
N HIS A 189 -11.10 -27.34 0.13
CA HIS A 189 -12.33 -27.01 0.79
C HIS A 189 -12.84 -25.66 0.29
N ALA A 190 -13.92 -25.71 -0.46
CA ALA A 190 -14.72 -24.54 -0.81
C ALA A 190 -15.27 -23.89 0.48
N GLY A 191 -14.56 -22.89 0.95
CA GLY A 191 -14.95 -22.09 2.11
C GLY A 191 -15.61 -20.79 1.65
N PHE A 192 -16.93 -20.76 1.68
CA PHE A 192 -17.77 -19.56 1.59
C PHE A 192 -17.18 -18.45 2.49
N VAL A 193 -16.78 -17.32 1.92
CA VAL A 193 -16.35 -16.16 2.71
C VAL A 193 -17.58 -15.62 3.44
N ASP A 194 -17.72 -16.00 4.70
CA ASP A 194 -18.78 -15.48 5.58
C ASP A 194 -18.56 -13.98 5.81
N ARG A 195 -19.34 -13.17 5.09
CA ARG A 195 -19.38 -11.71 5.23
C ARG A 195 -19.70 -11.25 6.66
N ARG A 196 -20.24 -12.12 7.52
CA ARG A 196 -20.61 -11.83 8.91
C ARG A 196 -19.42 -11.86 9.87
N ARG A 197 -18.28 -12.45 9.47
CA ARG A 197 -17.08 -12.55 10.31
C ARG A 197 -16.28 -11.26 10.45
N TYR A 198 -16.53 -10.29 9.61
CA TYR A 198 -15.88 -8.99 9.65
C TYR A 198 -16.88 -7.94 10.13
N GLY A 199 -17.03 -7.84 11.46
CA GLY A 199 -17.81 -6.78 12.08
C GLY A 199 -17.43 -5.39 11.58
N PRO A 200 -18.25 -4.36 11.81
CA PRO A 200 -17.96 -3.00 11.37
C PRO A 200 -16.61 -2.57 11.91
N MET A 201 -15.74 -2.15 11.01
CA MET A 201 -14.43 -1.59 11.34
C MET A 201 -14.65 -0.40 12.27
N ARG A 202 -14.26 -0.54 13.53
CA ARG A 202 -14.37 0.56 14.50
C ARG A 202 -13.55 1.74 13.96
N LEU A 203 -14.23 2.86 13.74
CA LEU A 203 -13.61 4.12 13.39
C LEU A 203 -12.54 4.42 14.43
N LEU A 204 -11.40 4.91 13.98
CA LEU A 204 -10.39 5.44 14.88
C LEU A 204 -11.07 6.51 15.76
N PRO A 205 -10.87 6.52 17.08
CA PRO A 205 -11.41 7.58 17.92
C PRO A 205 -10.91 8.92 17.38
N LYS A 206 -11.81 9.87 17.15
CA LYS A 206 -11.44 11.26 16.90
C LYS A 206 -10.64 11.70 18.11
N LYS A 207 -9.35 11.96 17.94
CA LYS A 207 -8.58 12.69 18.93
C LYS A 207 -9.17 14.10 18.96
N GLN A 208 -9.76 14.44 20.09
CA GLN A 208 -10.11 15.82 20.44
C GLN A 208 -8.84 16.67 20.54
#